data_06113e0be45a792672bf4a1f136af00f
#
_entry.id   06113e0be45a792672bf4a1f136af00f
#
_cell.length_a   1.000
_cell.length_b   1.000
_cell.length_c   1.000
_cell.angle_alpha   90.00
_cell.angle_beta   90.00
_cell.angle_gamma   90.00
#
_symmetry.space_group_name_H-M   'P 1'
#
loop_
_entity.id
_entity.type
_entity.pdbx_description
1 polymer ?
#
loop_
_entity_poly.entity_id
_entity_poly.type
_entity_poly.pdbx_seq_one_letter_code
_entity_poly.pdbx_strand_id
1 'polypeptide(L)'
;MDQVTDGKIKHKYIYETLHQSILRGDYQKDEQIPTENELARRFSTSRPTVARALAKLQEDGFIERRAGSGTYVRYVEKLKKIMSFGLLIPGLGETEIFEPICGHMAQAADRNRFRLIWSGSVSESVEERQRHIEHLARRYAQEKVDGVFFAPLELTTEKDTINTRITQLFDEAHIPVVLMDRDVTSFPLRSKYDLVGVDNLRIGYVMTQHLIDHGCTQLRFVARPYSAPTVKFRIVGYQEALRRAGLRPEPDGSNAVHIGNVDNPDFLRKLLHGADTLGIVCANDTTAARLMHHLSEMGHDIPGRFRVVGVDDVKYAKYLRVPLTTYRQPLEAIAKAATDLMLSRIANPQTPSKTVFLDGELVTRRSCGCP
;
A
#
# COMPACT_ATOMS: atom_id res chain seq x y z
N MET A 1 -54.61 -4.56 -13.87
CA MET A 1 -53.62 -4.25 -12.82
C MET A 1 -52.24 -3.90 -13.38
N ASP A 2 -52.00 -4.01 -14.70
CA ASP A 2 -50.66 -3.91 -15.32
C ASP A 2 -50.16 -2.49 -15.72
N GLN A 3 -51.06 -1.51 -15.81
CA GLN A 3 -50.66 -0.15 -16.24
C GLN A 3 -49.98 0.69 -15.13
N VAL A 4 -50.18 0.35 -13.86
CA VAL A 4 -49.59 1.12 -12.73
C VAL A 4 -48.11 0.73 -12.48
N THR A 5 -47.76 -0.51 -12.81
CA THR A 5 -46.37 -1.03 -12.63
C THR A 5 -45.45 -0.51 -13.74
N ASP A 6 -45.93 -0.44 -14.98
CA ASP A 6 -45.18 0.06 -16.15
C ASP A 6 -44.82 1.55 -16.02
N GLY A 7 -45.75 2.37 -15.52
CA GLY A 7 -45.49 3.82 -15.27
C GLY A 7 -44.47 4.12 -14.16
N LYS A 8 -44.35 3.23 -13.15
CA LYS A 8 -43.35 3.38 -12.08
C LYS A 8 -41.93 3.04 -12.56
N ILE A 9 -41.79 2.07 -13.47
CA ILE A 9 -40.52 1.68 -14.05
C ILE A 9 -40.04 2.76 -15.04
N LYS A 10 -40.95 3.28 -15.90
CA LYS A 10 -40.61 4.27 -16.92
C LYS A 10 -40.17 5.63 -16.35
N HIS A 11 -40.83 6.17 -15.30
CA HIS A 11 -40.39 7.47 -14.78
C HIS A 11 -39.04 7.39 -14.07
N LYS A 12 -38.70 6.26 -13.43
CA LYS A 12 -37.39 6.03 -12.83
C LYS A 12 -36.30 5.98 -13.89
N TYR A 13 -36.55 5.27 -15.00
CA TYR A 13 -35.62 5.22 -16.13
C TYR A 13 -35.38 6.59 -16.77
N ILE A 14 -36.41 7.41 -16.94
CA ILE A 14 -36.29 8.78 -17.45
C ILE A 14 -35.48 9.65 -16.49
N TYR A 15 -35.76 9.56 -15.18
CA TYR A 15 -34.99 10.24 -14.14
C TYR A 15 -33.51 9.87 -14.24
N GLU A 16 -33.19 8.59 -14.22
CA GLU A 16 -31.80 8.10 -14.26
C GLU A 16 -31.10 8.55 -15.54
N THR A 17 -31.76 8.47 -16.69
CA THR A 17 -31.18 8.89 -17.98
C THR A 17 -30.86 10.39 -18.00
N LEU A 18 -31.80 11.24 -17.60
CA LEU A 18 -31.59 12.69 -17.57
C LEU A 18 -30.59 13.09 -16.49
N HIS A 19 -30.64 12.47 -15.34
CA HIS A 19 -29.67 12.69 -14.26
C HIS A 19 -28.24 12.35 -14.72
N GLN A 20 -28.05 11.22 -15.38
CA GLN A 20 -26.75 10.85 -15.95
C GLN A 20 -26.30 11.81 -17.06
N SER A 21 -27.20 12.27 -17.92
CA SER A 21 -26.87 13.27 -18.95
C SER A 21 -26.45 14.61 -18.34
N ILE A 22 -27.10 15.07 -17.28
CA ILE A 22 -26.70 16.27 -16.54
C ILE A 22 -25.32 16.07 -15.89
N LEU A 23 -25.09 14.94 -15.24
CA LEU A 23 -23.83 14.64 -14.59
C LEU A 23 -22.65 14.47 -15.58
N ARG A 24 -22.89 13.97 -16.79
CA ARG A 24 -21.89 13.89 -17.86
C ARG A 24 -21.54 15.24 -18.48
N GLY A 25 -22.37 16.25 -18.25
CA GLY A 25 -22.21 17.56 -18.86
C GLY A 25 -22.83 17.68 -20.25
N ASP A 26 -23.72 16.77 -20.62
CA ASP A 26 -24.51 16.86 -21.88
C ASP A 26 -25.40 18.12 -21.86
N TYR A 27 -25.68 18.63 -20.67
CA TYR A 27 -26.36 19.93 -20.43
C TYR A 27 -25.49 20.79 -19.50
N GLN A 28 -25.30 22.05 -19.89
CA GLN A 28 -24.55 23.03 -19.07
C GLN A 28 -25.43 23.65 -17.98
N LYS A 29 -24.82 24.24 -16.96
CA LYS A 29 -25.57 25.06 -15.98
C LYS A 29 -26.33 26.20 -16.69
N ASP A 30 -27.57 26.40 -16.29
CA ASP A 30 -28.52 27.35 -16.89
C ASP A 30 -28.94 27.04 -18.36
N GLU A 31 -28.57 25.87 -18.88
CA GLU A 31 -29.05 25.39 -20.15
C GLU A 31 -30.46 24.79 -20.02
N GLN A 32 -31.30 25.05 -21.01
CA GLN A 32 -32.67 24.56 -21.06
C GLN A 32 -32.67 23.07 -21.49
N ILE A 33 -33.29 22.20 -20.69
CA ILE A 33 -33.55 20.82 -21.11
C ILE A 33 -34.78 20.74 -22.01
N PRO A 34 -34.88 19.64 -22.83
CA PRO A 34 -36.05 19.46 -23.70
C PRO A 34 -37.37 19.52 -22.92
N THR A 35 -38.41 20.03 -23.57
CA THR A 35 -39.74 20.19 -22.97
C THR A 35 -40.37 18.83 -22.61
N GLU A 36 -41.36 18.83 -21.72
CA GLU A 36 -42.09 17.59 -21.35
C GLU A 36 -42.66 16.87 -22.57
N ASN A 37 -43.09 17.62 -23.60
CA ASN A 37 -43.63 17.06 -24.83
C ASN A 37 -42.53 16.36 -25.69
N GLU A 38 -41.38 16.98 -25.77
CA GLU A 38 -40.23 16.40 -26.51
C GLU A 38 -39.69 15.18 -25.79
N LEU A 39 -39.56 15.23 -24.46
CA LEU A 39 -39.16 14.10 -23.65
C LEU A 39 -40.19 12.93 -23.74
N ALA A 40 -41.49 13.25 -23.70
CA ALA A 40 -42.53 12.25 -23.85
C ALA A 40 -42.42 11.51 -25.19
N ARG A 41 -42.13 12.25 -26.29
CA ARG A 41 -41.84 11.65 -27.61
C ARG A 41 -40.56 10.84 -27.60
N ARG A 42 -39.47 11.38 -27.06
CA ARG A 42 -38.15 10.73 -27.02
C ARG A 42 -38.18 9.41 -26.27
N PHE A 43 -38.91 9.35 -25.15
CA PHE A 43 -39.00 8.14 -24.31
C PHE A 43 -40.23 7.30 -24.56
N SER A 44 -41.02 7.59 -25.62
CA SER A 44 -42.23 6.86 -25.96
C SER A 44 -43.14 6.64 -24.74
N THR A 45 -43.44 7.72 -24.00
CA THR A 45 -44.20 7.67 -22.75
C THR A 45 -45.20 8.83 -22.64
N SER A 46 -46.03 8.77 -21.59
CA SER A 46 -47.01 9.85 -21.35
C SER A 46 -46.34 11.08 -20.68
N ARG A 47 -46.86 12.26 -20.97
CA ARG A 47 -46.44 13.53 -20.38
C ARG A 47 -46.45 13.48 -18.82
N PRO A 48 -47.47 12.92 -18.14
CA PRO A 48 -47.47 12.78 -16.69
C PRO A 48 -46.30 11.96 -16.15
N THR A 49 -45.83 10.94 -16.88
CA THR A 49 -44.68 10.11 -16.49
C THR A 49 -43.39 10.92 -16.54
N VAL A 50 -43.19 11.74 -17.59
CA VAL A 50 -42.07 12.68 -17.71
C VAL A 50 -42.15 13.73 -16.60
N ALA A 51 -43.31 14.33 -16.36
CA ALA A 51 -43.49 15.34 -15.34
C ALA A 51 -43.10 14.84 -13.92
N ARG A 52 -43.36 13.55 -13.61
CA ARG A 52 -42.91 12.92 -12.34
C ARG A 52 -41.39 12.78 -12.26
N ALA A 53 -40.75 12.38 -13.37
CA ALA A 53 -39.29 12.29 -13.43
C ALA A 53 -38.62 13.67 -13.24
N LEU A 54 -39.17 14.71 -13.93
CA LEU A 54 -38.68 16.08 -13.78
C LEU A 54 -38.95 16.67 -12.38
N ALA A 55 -40.10 16.35 -11.76
CA ALA A 55 -40.39 16.76 -10.39
C ALA A 55 -39.36 16.19 -9.42
N LYS A 56 -38.94 14.92 -9.62
CA LYS A 56 -37.93 14.29 -8.80
C LYS A 56 -36.54 14.93 -9.01
N LEU A 57 -36.15 15.22 -10.27
CA LEU A 57 -34.92 15.96 -10.57
C LEU A 57 -34.89 17.35 -9.93
N GLN A 58 -36.05 18.03 -9.89
CA GLN A 58 -36.20 19.33 -9.23
C GLN A 58 -36.11 19.24 -7.70
N GLU A 59 -36.75 18.21 -7.10
CA GLU A 59 -36.64 17.91 -5.67
C GLU A 59 -35.20 17.67 -5.26
N ASP A 60 -34.47 16.91 -6.09
CA ASP A 60 -33.06 16.58 -5.88
C ASP A 60 -32.11 17.75 -6.25
N GLY A 61 -32.64 18.90 -6.70
CA GLY A 61 -31.90 20.13 -6.94
C GLY A 61 -31.14 20.23 -8.27
N PHE A 62 -31.29 19.26 -9.18
CA PHE A 62 -30.59 19.24 -10.47
C PHE A 62 -31.15 20.20 -11.51
N ILE A 63 -32.44 20.47 -11.45
CA ILE A 63 -33.14 21.38 -12.37
C ILE A 63 -34.03 22.37 -11.63
N GLU A 64 -34.36 23.50 -12.28
CA GLU A 64 -35.38 24.44 -11.86
C GLU A 64 -36.38 24.67 -12.98
N ARG A 65 -37.66 24.85 -12.61
CA ARG A 65 -38.71 25.24 -13.54
C ARG A 65 -38.95 26.75 -13.46
N ARG A 66 -38.81 27.46 -14.59
CA ARG A 66 -39.09 28.87 -14.69
C ARG A 66 -40.42 29.03 -15.42
N ALA A 67 -41.40 29.60 -14.70
CA ALA A 67 -42.77 29.74 -15.22
C ALA A 67 -42.78 30.50 -16.57
N GLY A 68 -43.40 29.89 -17.60
CA GLY A 68 -43.47 30.47 -18.94
C GLY A 68 -42.16 30.37 -19.76
N SER A 69 -41.04 29.94 -19.17
CA SER A 69 -39.72 29.92 -19.83
C SER A 69 -39.21 28.51 -20.10
N GLY A 70 -39.50 27.55 -19.21
CA GLY A 70 -39.05 26.18 -19.39
C GLY A 70 -38.38 25.58 -18.16
N THR A 71 -37.65 24.48 -18.37
CA THR A 71 -36.91 23.78 -17.32
C THR A 71 -35.42 23.91 -17.60
N TYR A 72 -34.67 24.36 -16.62
CA TYR A 72 -33.24 24.67 -16.74
C TYR A 72 -32.40 23.84 -15.75
N VAL A 73 -31.20 23.51 -16.16
CA VAL A 73 -30.25 22.85 -15.28
C VAL A 73 -29.73 23.82 -14.23
N ARG A 74 -30.00 23.55 -12.96
CA ARG A 74 -29.59 24.39 -11.82
C ARG A 74 -28.22 24.00 -11.29
N TYR A 75 -27.96 22.71 -11.23
CA TYR A 75 -26.73 22.14 -10.68
C TYR A 75 -26.12 21.15 -11.65
N VAL A 76 -24.92 21.44 -12.08
CA VAL A 76 -24.06 20.47 -12.76
C VAL A 76 -22.97 20.14 -11.75
N GLU A 77 -23.18 19.10 -10.95
CA GLU A 77 -22.03 18.43 -10.39
C GLU A 77 -21.34 17.77 -11.58
N LYS A 78 -20.34 18.47 -12.17
CA LYS A 78 -19.42 17.77 -13.09
C LYS A 78 -19.06 16.49 -12.37
N LEU A 79 -19.37 15.35 -12.97
CA LEU A 79 -18.83 14.07 -12.49
C LEU A 79 -17.34 14.34 -12.28
N LYS A 80 -16.92 14.52 -11.04
CA LYS A 80 -15.50 14.70 -10.75
C LYS A 80 -14.84 13.51 -11.43
N LYS A 81 -13.94 13.78 -12.36
CA LYS A 81 -13.22 12.76 -13.11
C LYS A 81 -12.80 11.66 -12.12
N ILE A 82 -13.18 10.41 -12.37
CA ILE A 82 -12.68 9.29 -11.57
C ILE A 82 -11.17 9.26 -11.79
N MET A 83 -10.42 9.58 -10.76
CA MET A 83 -8.96 9.57 -10.83
C MET A 83 -8.46 8.13 -11.00
N SER A 84 -7.35 7.98 -11.72
CA SER A 84 -6.71 6.69 -11.94
C SER A 84 -5.34 6.69 -11.28
N PHE A 85 -5.12 5.83 -10.28
CA PHE A 85 -3.85 5.72 -9.59
C PHE A 85 -3.15 4.41 -9.94
N GLY A 86 -1.90 4.52 -10.39
CA GLY A 86 -1.05 3.37 -10.63
C GLY A 86 -0.47 2.81 -9.34
N LEU A 87 -0.55 1.49 -9.16
CA LEU A 87 0.21 0.76 -8.14
C LEU A 87 1.50 0.24 -8.78
N LEU A 88 2.62 0.84 -8.43
CA LEU A 88 3.94 0.44 -8.92
C LEU A 88 4.70 -0.26 -7.80
N ILE A 89 4.36 -1.53 -7.58
CA ILE A 89 4.86 -2.36 -6.49
C ILE A 89 5.53 -3.60 -7.08
N PRO A 90 6.87 -3.70 -6.98
CA PRO A 90 7.59 -4.87 -7.48
C PRO A 90 7.14 -6.15 -6.78
N GLY A 91 6.79 -7.18 -7.56
CA GLY A 91 6.35 -8.46 -7.02
C GLY A 91 5.02 -8.39 -6.24
N LEU A 92 4.12 -7.50 -6.62
CA LEU A 92 2.76 -7.50 -6.06
C LEU A 92 2.09 -8.85 -6.37
N GLY A 93 1.65 -9.55 -5.33
CA GLY A 93 1.23 -10.96 -5.39
C GLY A 93 2.23 -11.93 -4.75
N GLU A 94 3.50 -11.50 -4.60
CA GLU A 94 4.55 -12.23 -3.88
C GLU A 94 4.93 -11.53 -2.55
N THR A 95 4.52 -10.28 -2.39
CA THR A 95 4.85 -9.43 -1.24
C THR A 95 3.68 -9.39 -0.26
N GLU A 96 3.88 -9.93 0.90
CA GLU A 96 2.82 -10.20 1.86
C GLU A 96 2.27 -8.97 2.58
N ILE A 97 3.03 -7.85 2.63
CA ILE A 97 2.57 -6.60 3.25
C ILE A 97 1.81 -5.71 2.25
N PHE A 98 2.19 -5.70 0.98
CA PHE A 98 1.57 -4.80 0.01
C PHE A 98 0.21 -5.27 -0.49
N GLU A 99 -0.05 -6.58 -0.57
CA GLU A 99 -1.38 -7.08 -0.93
C GLU A 99 -2.49 -6.58 0.00
N PRO A 100 -2.39 -6.72 1.34
CA PRO A 100 -3.41 -6.16 2.25
C PRO A 100 -3.50 -4.63 2.16
N ILE A 101 -2.38 -3.91 2.02
CA ILE A 101 -2.39 -2.45 1.86
C ILE A 101 -3.20 -2.07 0.61
N CYS A 102 -2.93 -2.71 -0.54
CA CYS A 102 -3.68 -2.48 -1.77
C CYS A 102 -5.16 -2.85 -1.62
N GLY A 103 -5.48 -3.91 -0.88
CA GLY A 103 -6.85 -4.29 -0.54
C GLY A 103 -7.59 -3.20 0.23
N HIS A 104 -6.98 -2.61 1.26
CA HIS A 104 -7.56 -1.48 1.99
C HIS A 104 -7.68 -0.22 1.12
N MET A 105 -6.70 0.06 0.25
CA MET A 105 -6.79 1.15 -0.72
C MET A 105 -7.94 0.94 -1.70
N ALA A 106 -8.17 -0.28 -2.20
CA ALA A 106 -9.27 -0.61 -3.08
C ALA A 106 -10.64 -0.41 -2.43
N GLN A 107 -10.77 -0.75 -1.13
CA GLN A 107 -12.00 -0.48 -0.36
C GLN A 107 -12.26 1.03 -0.20
N ALA A 108 -11.21 1.84 -0.15
CA ALA A 108 -11.33 3.29 -0.08
C ALA A 108 -11.63 3.95 -1.44
N ALA A 109 -11.39 3.25 -2.55
CA ALA A 109 -11.48 3.78 -3.91
C ALA A 109 -12.89 4.28 -4.26
N ASP A 110 -13.92 3.51 -3.93
CA ASP A 110 -15.32 3.87 -4.20
C ASP A 110 -15.74 5.15 -3.47
N ARG A 111 -15.33 5.29 -2.20
CA ARG A 111 -15.67 6.45 -1.37
C ARG A 111 -14.99 7.72 -1.86
N ASN A 112 -13.76 7.61 -2.37
CA ASN A 112 -12.94 8.74 -2.79
C ASN A 112 -12.93 8.97 -4.31
N ARG A 113 -13.75 8.24 -5.06
CA ARG A 113 -13.90 8.35 -6.52
C ARG A 113 -12.58 8.23 -7.28
N PHE A 114 -11.79 7.21 -6.99
CA PHE A 114 -10.63 6.83 -7.78
C PHE A 114 -10.67 5.33 -8.12
N ARG A 115 -9.84 4.92 -9.04
CA ARG A 115 -9.59 3.51 -9.35
C ARG A 115 -8.10 3.23 -9.24
N LEU A 116 -7.77 2.02 -8.82
CA LEU A 116 -6.40 1.53 -8.80
C LEU A 116 -6.13 0.76 -10.08
N ILE A 117 -4.97 1.00 -10.69
CA ILE A 117 -4.50 0.29 -11.88
C ILE A 117 -3.23 -0.43 -11.48
N TRP A 118 -3.19 -1.73 -11.71
CA TRP A 118 -1.98 -2.54 -11.54
C TRP A 118 -1.91 -3.60 -12.62
N SER A 119 -0.70 -4.11 -12.86
CA SER A 119 -0.49 -5.31 -13.65
C SER A 119 0.40 -6.22 -12.83
N GLY A 120 -0.11 -7.41 -12.49
CA GLY A 120 0.68 -8.44 -11.83
C GLY A 120 1.49 -9.21 -12.87
N SER A 121 2.73 -9.55 -12.53
CA SER A 121 3.44 -10.64 -13.14
C SER A 121 4.02 -11.50 -12.03
N VAL A 122 3.82 -12.79 -12.11
CA VAL A 122 4.59 -13.74 -11.32
C VAL A 122 5.93 -13.85 -12.05
N SER A 123 6.96 -13.18 -11.53
CA SER A 123 8.29 -13.17 -12.14
C SER A 123 9.20 -14.10 -11.38
N GLU A 124 9.72 -15.11 -12.05
CA GLU A 124 10.64 -16.08 -11.45
C GLU A 124 12.05 -15.51 -11.22
N SER A 125 12.44 -14.47 -11.99
CA SER A 125 13.77 -13.85 -11.90
C SER A 125 13.77 -12.39 -11.46
N VAL A 126 14.91 -11.95 -10.93
CA VAL A 126 15.14 -10.53 -10.54
C VAL A 126 15.08 -9.62 -11.77
N GLU A 127 15.67 -10.07 -12.87
CA GLU A 127 15.75 -9.32 -14.14
C GLU A 127 14.36 -9.14 -14.77
N GLU A 128 13.49 -10.11 -14.66
CA GLU A 128 12.11 -9.99 -15.13
C GLU A 128 11.33 -8.99 -14.30
N ARG A 129 11.48 -9.02 -12.97
CA ARG A 129 10.86 -8.01 -12.09
C ARG A 129 11.32 -6.59 -12.41
N GLN A 130 12.63 -6.41 -12.69
CA GLN A 130 13.18 -5.11 -13.10
C GLN A 130 12.56 -4.62 -14.41
N ARG A 131 12.53 -5.48 -15.44
CA ARG A 131 11.93 -5.14 -16.74
C ARG A 131 10.44 -4.84 -16.63
N HIS A 132 9.73 -5.63 -15.84
CA HIS A 132 8.29 -5.46 -15.64
C HIS A 132 7.97 -4.12 -14.98
N ILE A 133 8.67 -3.76 -13.89
CA ILE A 133 8.41 -2.50 -13.17
C ILE A 133 8.71 -1.28 -14.04
N GLU A 134 9.79 -1.30 -14.84
CA GLU A 134 10.10 -0.23 -15.79
C GLU A 134 9.07 -0.13 -16.92
N HIS A 135 8.62 -1.28 -17.45
CA HIS A 135 7.57 -1.30 -18.48
C HIS A 135 6.27 -0.71 -17.94
N LEU A 136 5.88 -1.10 -16.72
CA LEU A 136 4.67 -0.61 -16.08
C LEU A 136 4.75 0.89 -15.80
N ALA A 137 5.92 1.40 -15.35
CA ALA A 137 6.14 2.82 -15.15
C ALA A 137 5.97 3.63 -16.45
N ARG A 138 6.56 3.15 -17.58
CA ARG A 138 6.38 3.78 -18.88
C ARG A 138 4.92 3.79 -19.33
N ARG A 139 4.21 2.70 -19.12
CA ARG A 139 2.78 2.58 -19.42
C ARG A 139 1.97 3.60 -18.61
N TYR A 140 2.20 3.75 -17.31
CA TYR A 140 1.50 4.73 -16.48
C TYR A 140 1.79 6.17 -16.94
N ALA A 141 3.02 6.47 -17.35
CA ALA A 141 3.36 7.77 -17.90
C ALA A 141 2.64 8.05 -19.24
N GLN A 142 2.55 7.05 -20.14
CA GLN A 142 1.86 7.16 -21.43
C GLN A 142 0.34 7.29 -21.26
N GLU A 143 -0.27 6.52 -20.34
CA GLU A 143 -1.70 6.58 -20.02
C GLU A 143 -2.07 7.84 -19.21
N LYS A 144 -1.08 8.61 -18.75
CA LYS A 144 -1.25 9.83 -17.95
C LYS A 144 -2.14 9.58 -16.73
N VAL A 145 -1.78 8.58 -15.92
CA VAL A 145 -2.47 8.33 -14.66
C VAL A 145 -2.42 9.57 -13.76
N ASP A 146 -3.40 9.76 -12.90
CA ASP A 146 -3.51 10.95 -12.06
C ASP A 146 -2.54 10.92 -10.86
N GLY A 147 -1.88 9.79 -10.59
CA GLY A 147 -0.85 9.62 -9.55
C GLY A 147 -0.34 8.18 -9.47
N VAL A 148 0.79 7.99 -8.79
CA VAL A 148 1.41 6.67 -8.62
C VAL A 148 1.80 6.43 -7.17
N PHE A 149 1.38 5.29 -6.62
CA PHE A 149 1.90 4.73 -5.38
C PHE A 149 3.07 3.82 -5.72
N PHE A 150 4.25 4.19 -5.27
CA PHE A 150 5.48 3.51 -5.65
C PHE A 150 6.19 2.91 -4.43
N ALA A 151 6.33 1.58 -4.39
CA ALA A 151 7.26 0.90 -3.51
C ALA A 151 8.58 0.70 -4.26
N PRO A 152 9.66 1.41 -3.92
CA PRO A 152 10.94 1.30 -4.63
C PRO A 152 11.50 -0.12 -4.66
N LEU A 153 12.10 -0.49 -5.77
CA LEU A 153 12.71 -1.81 -5.99
C LEU A 153 13.84 -2.07 -4.98
N GLU A 154 13.96 -3.32 -4.53
CA GLU A 154 14.99 -3.80 -3.62
C GLU A 154 15.54 -5.17 -4.06
N LEU A 155 16.49 -5.72 -3.29
CA LEU A 155 17.09 -7.05 -3.49
C LEU A 155 17.78 -7.22 -4.84
N THR A 156 18.28 -6.14 -5.41
CA THR A 156 19.09 -6.11 -6.63
C THR A 156 20.17 -5.04 -6.55
N THR A 157 21.28 -5.23 -7.25
CA THR A 157 22.37 -4.26 -7.35
C THR A 157 21.96 -3.00 -8.10
N GLU A 158 21.04 -3.13 -9.08
CA GLU A 158 20.58 -2.05 -9.94
C GLU A 158 19.46 -1.18 -9.35
N LYS A 159 18.99 -1.50 -8.14
CA LYS A 159 17.80 -0.89 -7.53
C LYS A 159 17.84 0.65 -7.53
N ASP A 160 18.98 1.25 -7.17
CA ASP A 160 19.08 2.70 -7.03
C ASP A 160 18.98 3.40 -8.40
N THR A 161 19.63 2.84 -9.43
CA THR A 161 19.57 3.34 -10.81
C THR A 161 18.16 3.23 -11.39
N ILE A 162 17.51 2.09 -11.20
CA ILE A 162 16.15 1.83 -11.72
C ILE A 162 15.14 2.72 -11.02
N ASN A 163 15.18 2.80 -9.69
CA ASN A 163 14.27 3.64 -8.91
C ASN A 163 14.39 5.13 -9.29
N THR A 164 15.62 5.62 -9.49
CA THR A 164 15.86 6.99 -9.95
C THR A 164 15.26 7.23 -11.34
N ARG A 165 15.47 6.31 -12.28
CA ARG A 165 14.95 6.42 -13.65
C ARG A 165 13.41 6.41 -13.66
N ILE A 166 12.79 5.58 -12.83
CA ILE A 166 11.32 5.53 -12.69
C ILE A 166 10.79 6.87 -12.17
N THR A 167 11.39 7.41 -11.12
CA THR A 167 10.91 8.68 -10.55
C THR A 167 11.13 9.87 -11.50
N GLN A 168 12.24 9.90 -12.24
CA GLN A 168 12.47 10.90 -13.28
C GLN A 168 11.40 10.85 -14.37
N LEU A 169 11.02 9.64 -14.82
CA LEU A 169 9.96 9.46 -15.81
C LEU A 169 8.62 10.07 -15.35
N PHE A 170 8.24 9.90 -14.08
CA PHE A 170 7.01 10.49 -13.54
C PHE A 170 7.13 12.01 -13.35
N ASP A 171 8.33 12.52 -13.00
CA ASP A 171 8.58 13.96 -12.93
C ASP A 171 8.38 14.62 -14.30
N GLU A 172 8.97 14.05 -15.36
CA GLU A 172 8.83 14.53 -16.74
C GLU A 172 7.36 14.48 -17.20
N ALA A 173 6.63 13.47 -16.79
CA ALA A 173 5.20 13.33 -17.09
C ALA A 173 4.30 14.19 -16.19
N HIS A 174 4.84 14.90 -15.20
CA HIS A 174 4.10 15.67 -14.18
C HIS A 174 3.10 14.83 -13.40
N ILE A 175 3.42 13.57 -13.12
CA ILE A 175 2.59 12.64 -12.37
C ILE A 175 3.05 12.64 -10.91
N PRO A 176 2.19 12.95 -9.94
CA PRO A 176 2.53 12.90 -8.52
C PRO A 176 2.83 11.47 -8.07
N VAL A 177 3.86 11.34 -7.23
CA VAL A 177 4.31 10.07 -6.65
C VAL A 177 4.20 10.12 -5.14
N VAL A 178 3.63 9.08 -4.54
CA VAL A 178 3.70 8.80 -3.11
C VAL A 178 4.51 7.51 -2.93
N LEU A 179 5.63 7.62 -2.25
CA LEU A 179 6.47 6.49 -1.92
C LEU A 179 5.87 5.68 -0.78
N MET A 180 5.96 4.36 -0.90
CA MET A 180 5.45 3.42 0.09
C MET A 180 6.61 2.64 0.72
N ASP A 181 6.62 2.55 2.05
CA ASP A 181 7.59 1.84 2.87
C ASP A 181 8.98 2.50 2.91
N ARG A 182 9.54 2.91 1.77
CA ARG A 182 10.93 3.34 1.65
C ARG A 182 11.15 4.48 0.66
N ASP A 183 12.19 5.27 0.94
CA ASP A 183 12.65 6.34 0.04
C ASP A 183 13.46 5.74 -1.13
N VAL A 184 13.45 6.44 -2.26
CA VAL A 184 14.32 6.15 -3.41
C VAL A 184 15.73 6.66 -3.20
N THR A 185 15.94 7.56 -2.25
CA THR A 185 17.22 8.17 -1.92
C THR A 185 17.76 7.56 -0.61
N SER A 186 19.05 7.22 -0.62
CA SER A 186 19.70 6.66 0.57
C SER A 186 19.96 7.74 1.62
N PHE A 187 19.72 7.39 2.91
CA PHE A 187 20.13 8.23 4.05
C PHE A 187 21.62 8.60 3.97
N PRO A 188 22.03 9.83 4.33
CA PRO A 188 21.28 10.88 5.02
C PRO A 188 20.43 11.79 4.11
N LEU A 189 20.51 11.62 2.80
CA LEU A 189 19.73 12.39 1.86
C LEU A 189 18.26 11.92 1.90
N ARG A 190 17.39 12.76 1.34
CA ARG A 190 15.99 12.50 1.22
C ARG A 190 15.47 12.94 -0.15
N SER A 191 14.54 12.18 -0.71
CA SER A 191 13.87 12.58 -1.93
C SER A 191 12.83 13.69 -1.70
N LYS A 192 12.36 14.27 -2.80
CA LYS A 192 11.30 15.29 -2.80
C LYS A 192 9.88 14.73 -2.73
N TYR A 193 9.72 13.41 -2.68
CA TYR A 193 8.41 12.76 -2.71
C TYR A 193 7.81 12.60 -1.32
N ASP A 194 6.47 12.52 -1.26
CA ASP A 194 5.78 12.09 -0.05
C ASP A 194 6.10 10.62 0.22
N LEU A 195 6.25 10.27 1.50
CA LEU A 195 6.56 8.92 1.92
C LEU A 195 5.64 8.49 3.07
N VAL A 196 5.09 7.28 2.95
CA VAL A 196 4.38 6.60 4.03
C VAL A 196 5.08 5.29 4.37
N GLY A 197 5.29 5.04 5.64
CA GLY A 197 5.89 3.81 6.16
C GLY A 197 5.75 3.68 7.66
N VAL A 198 6.65 2.92 8.26
CA VAL A 198 6.75 2.69 9.69
C VAL A 198 8.10 3.17 10.23
N ASP A 199 8.18 3.45 11.54
CA ASP A 199 9.45 3.79 12.19
C ASP A 199 10.35 2.54 12.31
N ASN A 200 11.15 2.29 11.29
CA ASN A 200 12.02 1.12 11.23
C ASN A 200 13.15 1.13 12.28
N LEU A 201 13.59 2.30 12.73
CA LEU A 201 14.56 2.39 13.82
C LEU A 201 13.92 1.88 15.12
N ARG A 202 12.73 2.36 15.43
CA ARG A 202 11.97 1.90 16.60
C ARG A 202 11.65 0.40 16.52
N ILE A 203 11.28 -0.12 15.35
CA ILE A 203 11.03 -1.56 15.15
C ILE A 203 12.26 -2.39 15.51
N GLY A 204 13.43 -2.04 14.94
CA GLY A 204 14.68 -2.74 15.26
C GLY A 204 15.01 -2.73 16.74
N TYR A 205 14.78 -1.58 17.40
CA TYR A 205 14.97 -1.44 18.83
C TYR A 205 14.00 -2.33 19.62
N VAL A 206 12.72 -2.23 19.40
CA VAL A 206 11.67 -2.95 20.13
C VAL A 206 11.83 -4.47 20.01
N MET A 207 12.11 -4.98 18.81
CA MET A 207 12.28 -6.42 18.57
C MET A 207 13.53 -6.97 19.28
N THR A 208 14.60 -6.18 19.31
CA THR A 208 15.84 -6.56 19.99
C THR A 208 15.68 -6.50 21.51
N GLN A 209 15.09 -5.40 22.00
CA GLN A 209 14.81 -5.22 23.42
C GLN A 209 13.94 -6.35 23.97
N HIS A 210 12.93 -6.78 23.19
CA HIS A 210 12.08 -7.90 23.57
C HIS A 210 12.88 -9.19 23.84
N LEU A 211 13.86 -9.52 22.99
CA LEU A 211 14.72 -10.70 23.23
C LEU A 211 15.64 -10.51 24.44
N ILE A 212 16.16 -9.29 24.67
CA ILE A 212 16.99 -8.94 25.84
C ILE A 212 16.17 -9.09 27.12
N ASP A 213 14.96 -8.56 27.17
CA ASP A 213 14.05 -8.63 28.32
C ASP A 213 13.69 -10.08 28.67
N HIS A 214 13.77 -10.98 27.69
CA HIS A 214 13.56 -12.43 27.87
C HIS A 214 14.87 -13.20 28.09
N GLY A 215 15.95 -12.50 28.46
CA GLY A 215 17.21 -13.09 28.92
C GLY A 215 18.20 -13.50 27.82
N CYS A 216 18.02 -13.03 26.58
CA CYS A 216 19.05 -13.23 25.55
C CYS A 216 20.22 -12.27 25.78
N THR A 217 21.41 -12.82 25.98
CA THR A 217 22.67 -12.06 26.10
C THR A 217 23.54 -12.17 24.85
N GLN A 218 23.29 -13.16 23.99
CA GLN A 218 23.88 -13.28 22.67
C GLN A 218 22.79 -13.09 21.63
N LEU A 219 22.96 -12.08 20.78
CA LEU A 219 21.99 -11.74 19.74
C LEU A 219 22.67 -11.60 18.39
N ARG A 220 21.94 -11.88 17.33
CA ARG A 220 22.39 -11.66 15.94
C ARG A 220 21.25 -11.06 15.13
N PHE A 221 21.60 -10.06 14.32
CA PHE A 221 20.65 -9.52 13.32
C PHE A 221 20.92 -10.18 11.97
N VAL A 222 19.87 -10.62 11.29
CA VAL A 222 19.96 -11.30 9.99
C VAL A 222 19.18 -10.57 8.93
N ALA A 223 19.86 -10.24 7.82
CA ALA A 223 19.24 -9.63 6.65
C ALA A 223 19.82 -10.19 5.35
N ARG A 224 19.07 -10.05 4.26
CA ARG A 224 19.53 -10.42 2.91
C ARG A 224 20.42 -9.32 2.32
N PRO A 225 21.34 -9.66 1.41
CA PRO A 225 22.06 -8.66 0.60
C PRO A 225 21.06 -7.79 -0.19
N TYR A 226 21.43 -6.53 -0.40
CA TYR A 226 20.65 -5.55 -1.17
C TYR A 226 19.22 -5.29 -0.66
N SER A 227 18.95 -5.60 0.62
CA SER A 227 17.69 -5.25 1.28
C SER A 227 17.38 -3.76 1.20
N ALA A 228 16.11 -3.41 1.40
CA ALA A 228 15.63 -2.03 1.42
C ALA A 228 16.41 -1.15 2.41
N PRO A 229 16.46 0.17 2.19
CA PRO A 229 17.03 1.12 3.16
C PRO A 229 16.39 1.04 4.55
N THR A 230 15.12 0.63 4.65
CA THR A 230 14.41 0.39 5.91
C THR A 230 15.10 -0.63 6.81
N VAL A 231 15.71 -1.66 6.23
CA VAL A 231 16.46 -2.67 6.98
C VAL A 231 17.70 -2.05 7.65
N LYS A 232 18.35 -1.07 7.03
CA LYS A 232 19.48 -0.34 7.67
C LYS A 232 19.02 0.38 8.94
N PHE A 233 17.84 0.97 8.94
CA PHE A 233 17.27 1.61 10.14
C PHE A 233 16.92 0.57 11.22
N ARG A 234 16.39 -0.60 10.83
CA ARG A 234 16.18 -1.71 11.79
C ARG A 234 17.50 -2.15 12.42
N ILE A 235 18.59 -2.21 11.65
CA ILE A 235 19.94 -2.51 12.16
C ILE A 235 20.41 -1.43 13.16
N VAL A 236 20.19 -0.15 12.87
CA VAL A 236 20.53 0.93 13.82
C VAL A 236 19.74 0.79 15.12
N GLY A 237 18.45 0.47 15.03
CA GLY A 237 17.61 0.20 16.20
C GLY A 237 18.11 -1.01 17.01
N TYR A 238 18.49 -2.10 16.34
CA TYR A 238 19.13 -3.26 16.95
C TYR A 238 20.40 -2.88 17.71
N GLN A 239 21.29 -2.14 17.08
CA GLN A 239 22.55 -1.69 17.69
C GLN A 239 22.32 -0.77 18.90
N GLU A 240 21.31 0.10 18.86
CA GLU A 240 20.96 0.96 19.97
C GLU A 240 20.41 0.17 21.17
N ALA A 241 19.60 -0.87 20.92
CA ALA A 241 19.14 -1.76 22.00
C ALA A 241 20.31 -2.48 22.69
N LEU A 242 21.23 -3.05 21.90
CA LEU A 242 22.45 -3.68 22.42
C LEU A 242 23.28 -2.70 23.25
N ARG A 243 23.52 -1.49 22.73
CA ARG A 243 24.30 -0.44 23.40
C ARG A 243 23.71 -0.09 24.77
N ARG A 244 22.38 0.06 24.86
CA ARG A 244 21.68 0.36 26.13
C ARG A 244 21.75 -0.80 27.12
N ALA A 245 21.73 -2.03 26.63
CA ALA A 245 21.87 -3.23 27.44
C ALA A 245 23.33 -3.54 27.84
N GLY A 246 24.31 -2.75 27.38
CA GLY A 246 25.73 -2.99 27.62
C GLY A 246 26.31 -4.18 26.81
N LEU A 247 25.56 -4.70 25.86
CA LEU A 247 26.00 -5.78 24.99
C LEU A 247 26.77 -5.18 23.79
N ARG A 248 27.97 -5.74 23.52
CA ARG A 248 28.83 -5.26 22.43
C ARG A 248 28.99 -6.36 21.38
N PRO A 249 29.22 -5.99 20.10
CA PRO A 249 29.68 -6.98 19.12
C PRO A 249 30.99 -7.61 19.57
N GLU A 250 31.05 -8.93 19.52
CA GLU A 250 32.21 -9.73 19.94
C GLU A 250 32.93 -10.34 18.73
N PRO A 251 34.23 -10.69 18.85
CA PRO A 251 34.99 -11.30 17.76
C PRO A 251 34.44 -12.62 17.27
N ASP A 252 33.71 -13.37 18.12
CA ASP A 252 33.04 -14.63 17.75
C ASP A 252 31.76 -14.45 16.93
N GLY A 253 31.40 -13.19 16.64
CA GLY A 253 30.19 -12.81 15.90
C GLY A 253 28.93 -12.67 16.76
N SER A 254 29.03 -12.81 18.10
CA SER A 254 27.94 -12.47 19.01
C SER A 254 27.63 -10.98 18.93
N ASN A 255 26.35 -10.64 19.07
CA ASN A 255 25.84 -9.26 19.00
C ASN A 255 26.18 -8.53 17.69
N ALA A 256 26.41 -9.27 16.60
CA ALA A 256 26.78 -8.75 15.28
C ALA A 256 25.62 -8.77 14.29
N VAL A 257 25.82 -8.06 13.19
CA VAL A 257 24.92 -8.05 12.02
C VAL A 257 25.44 -9.00 10.96
N HIS A 258 24.61 -9.92 10.53
CA HIS A 258 24.94 -10.92 9.51
C HIS A 258 24.12 -10.65 8.24
N ILE A 259 24.81 -10.34 7.15
CA ILE A 259 24.20 -10.11 5.85
C ILE A 259 24.47 -11.31 4.95
N GLY A 260 23.42 -12.04 4.59
CA GLY A 260 23.57 -13.25 3.76
C GLY A 260 22.24 -13.93 3.46
N ASN A 261 22.32 -15.04 2.75
CA ASN A 261 21.16 -15.87 2.45
C ASN A 261 21.09 -17.04 3.45
N VAL A 262 20.01 -17.15 4.19
CA VAL A 262 19.76 -18.23 5.16
C VAL A 262 19.63 -19.60 4.52
N ASP A 263 19.40 -19.67 3.20
CA ASP A 263 19.40 -20.94 2.46
C ASP A 263 20.83 -21.45 2.12
N ASN A 264 21.86 -20.62 2.37
CA ASN A 264 23.24 -21.03 2.16
C ASN A 264 23.78 -21.71 3.43
N PRO A 265 24.19 -23.02 3.36
CA PRO A 265 24.69 -23.76 4.51
C PRO A 265 25.94 -23.17 5.16
N ASP A 266 26.83 -22.54 4.38
CA ASP A 266 28.03 -21.91 4.92
C ASP A 266 27.67 -20.62 5.71
N PHE A 267 26.69 -19.85 5.23
CA PHE A 267 26.18 -18.73 5.96
C PHE A 267 25.53 -19.18 7.27
N LEU A 268 24.69 -20.21 7.23
CA LEU A 268 24.05 -20.76 8.43
C LEU A 268 25.08 -21.24 9.46
N ARG A 269 26.12 -21.99 9.03
CA ARG A 269 27.18 -22.45 9.93
C ARG A 269 27.87 -21.27 10.65
N LYS A 270 28.16 -20.20 9.92
CA LYS A 270 28.74 -18.98 10.50
C LYS A 270 27.75 -18.27 11.44
N LEU A 271 26.49 -18.18 11.03
CA LEU A 271 25.43 -17.55 11.83
C LEU A 271 25.18 -18.29 13.15
N LEU A 272 25.36 -19.60 13.21
CA LEU A 272 25.04 -20.42 14.39
C LEU A 272 26.26 -20.78 15.25
N HIS A 273 27.47 -20.39 14.82
CA HIS A 273 28.71 -20.77 15.48
C HIS A 273 28.82 -20.18 16.89
N GLY A 274 29.27 -20.97 17.86
CA GLY A 274 29.69 -20.52 19.19
C GLY A 274 28.56 -20.09 20.15
N ALA A 275 27.28 -20.36 19.82
CA ALA A 275 26.19 -19.95 20.69
C ALA A 275 25.48 -21.13 21.35
N ASP A 276 25.38 -21.12 22.68
CA ASP A 276 24.56 -22.08 23.44
C ASP A 276 23.08 -21.69 23.42
N THR A 277 22.79 -20.41 23.65
CA THR A 277 21.45 -19.82 23.47
C THR A 277 21.58 -18.53 22.67
N LEU A 278 20.86 -18.42 21.56
CA LEU A 278 20.97 -17.30 20.63
C LEU A 278 19.62 -16.66 20.33
N GLY A 279 19.52 -15.34 20.55
CA GLY A 279 18.43 -14.51 20.05
C GLY A 279 18.73 -14.05 18.61
N ILE A 280 17.80 -14.25 17.69
CA ILE A 280 17.96 -13.86 16.29
C ILE A 280 16.86 -12.89 15.89
N VAL A 281 17.25 -11.68 15.54
CA VAL A 281 16.37 -10.66 14.98
C VAL A 281 16.47 -10.74 13.47
N CYS A 282 15.41 -11.20 12.82
CA CYS A 282 15.34 -11.26 11.36
C CYS A 282 14.78 -9.95 10.81
N ALA A 283 15.34 -9.50 9.68
CA ALA A 283 14.91 -8.27 9.02
C ALA A 283 13.42 -8.28 8.65
N ASN A 284 12.85 -9.45 8.35
CA ASN A 284 11.42 -9.66 8.07
C ASN A 284 11.00 -11.11 8.37
N ASP A 285 9.70 -11.37 8.33
CA ASP A 285 9.10 -12.68 8.63
C ASP A 285 9.49 -13.75 7.61
N THR A 286 9.65 -13.38 6.33
CA THR A 286 10.11 -14.34 5.30
C THR A 286 11.50 -14.87 5.63
N THR A 287 12.43 -14.01 6.04
CA THR A 287 13.76 -14.40 6.48
C THR A 287 13.68 -15.26 7.74
N ALA A 288 12.84 -14.89 8.70
CA ALA A 288 12.64 -15.64 9.94
C ALA A 288 12.07 -17.03 9.68
N ALA A 289 11.04 -17.16 8.84
CA ALA A 289 10.41 -18.44 8.52
C ALA A 289 11.38 -19.42 7.84
N ARG A 290 12.17 -18.91 6.87
CA ARG A 290 13.20 -19.73 6.20
C ARG A 290 14.29 -20.18 7.17
N LEU A 291 14.78 -19.27 8.01
CA LEU A 291 15.74 -19.62 9.06
C LEU A 291 15.19 -20.68 10.01
N MET A 292 13.97 -20.50 10.52
CA MET A 292 13.31 -21.43 11.43
C MET A 292 13.10 -22.80 10.79
N HIS A 293 12.79 -22.85 9.49
CA HIS A 293 12.69 -24.09 8.73
C HIS A 293 14.02 -24.84 8.76
N HIS A 294 15.14 -24.21 8.35
CA HIS A 294 16.46 -24.83 8.36
C HIS A 294 16.92 -25.24 9.76
N LEU A 295 16.67 -24.40 10.78
CA LEU A 295 16.97 -24.76 12.17
C LEU A 295 16.22 -26.03 12.59
N SER A 296 14.95 -26.16 12.23
CA SER A 296 14.15 -27.35 12.52
C SER A 296 14.66 -28.60 11.78
N GLU A 297 15.06 -28.47 10.52
CA GLU A 297 15.66 -29.56 9.73
C GLU A 297 16.98 -30.05 10.30
N MET A 298 17.76 -29.11 10.87
CA MET A 298 19.01 -29.43 11.58
C MET A 298 18.79 -30.02 13.00
N GLY A 299 17.54 -30.19 13.42
CA GLY A 299 17.17 -30.72 14.74
C GLY A 299 17.36 -29.72 15.89
N HIS A 300 17.49 -28.43 15.59
CA HIS A 300 17.64 -27.42 16.62
C HIS A 300 16.29 -27.02 17.25
N ASP A 301 16.34 -26.77 18.56
CA ASP A 301 15.16 -26.39 19.34
C ASP A 301 14.88 -24.89 19.25
N ILE A 302 13.62 -24.58 18.91
CA ILE A 302 13.04 -23.25 18.92
C ILE A 302 11.80 -23.32 19.80
N PRO A 303 11.71 -22.54 20.88
CA PRO A 303 12.57 -21.43 21.32
C PRO A 303 13.68 -21.80 22.29
N GLY A 304 13.93 -23.08 22.56
CA GLY A 304 14.89 -23.50 23.60
C GLY A 304 16.30 -22.95 23.35
N ARG A 305 16.96 -23.41 22.28
CA ARG A 305 18.30 -22.97 21.91
C ARG A 305 18.27 -21.67 21.07
N PHE A 306 17.35 -21.55 20.13
CA PHE A 306 17.26 -20.41 19.24
C PHE A 306 15.93 -19.68 19.43
N ARG A 307 16.01 -18.41 19.78
CA ARG A 307 14.85 -17.51 19.90
C ARG A 307 14.81 -16.60 18.70
N VAL A 308 13.74 -16.63 17.94
CA VAL A 308 13.65 -15.93 16.65
C VAL A 308 12.50 -14.93 16.70
N VAL A 309 12.76 -13.71 16.20
CA VAL A 309 11.75 -12.67 15.99
C VAL A 309 11.84 -12.12 14.58
N GLY A 310 10.68 -11.73 14.03
CA GLY A 310 10.56 -11.19 12.69
C GLY A 310 9.88 -9.83 12.66
N VAL A 311 9.55 -9.36 11.48
CA VAL A 311 8.80 -8.12 11.23
C VAL A 311 7.84 -8.39 10.09
N ASP A 312 6.64 -7.88 10.14
CA ASP A 312 5.55 -7.76 9.16
C ASP A 312 4.23 -8.40 9.60
N ASP A 313 4.24 -9.39 10.46
CA ASP A 313 3.10 -10.23 10.89
C ASP A 313 2.34 -10.82 9.70
N VAL A 314 3.09 -11.48 8.83
CA VAL A 314 2.54 -12.12 7.63
C VAL A 314 1.57 -13.24 7.99
N LYS A 315 0.61 -13.53 7.10
CA LYS A 315 -0.50 -14.47 7.37
C LYS A 315 -0.06 -15.84 7.89
N TYR A 316 1.06 -16.36 7.40
CA TYR A 316 1.55 -17.67 7.82
C TYR A 316 2.38 -17.65 9.12
N ALA A 317 2.82 -16.49 9.62
CA ALA A 317 3.66 -16.40 10.82
C ALA A 317 3.05 -17.13 12.05
N LYS A 318 1.72 -17.08 12.19
CA LYS A 318 0.97 -17.77 13.26
C LYS A 318 0.79 -19.29 13.03
N TYR A 319 1.01 -19.77 11.82
CA TYR A 319 0.81 -21.17 11.44
C TYR A 319 2.13 -21.94 11.26
N LEU A 320 3.28 -21.29 11.45
CA LEU A 320 4.56 -22.00 11.48
C LEU A 320 4.56 -23.05 12.60
N ARG A 321 5.35 -24.11 12.45
CA ARG A 321 5.50 -25.18 13.46
C ARG A 321 5.71 -24.60 14.86
N VAL A 322 6.54 -23.56 14.96
CA VAL A 322 6.63 -22.68 16.13
C VAL A 322 6.13 -21.30 15.70
N PRO A 323 4.98 -20.81 16.20
CA PRO A 323 4.43 -19.53 15.80
C PRO A 323 5.42 -18.39 16.06
N LEU A 324 5.63 -17.55 15.02
CA LEU A 324 6.63 -16.50 15.00
C LEU A 324 6.18 -15.24 15.75
N THR A 325 6.98 -14.80 16.71
CA THR A 325 6.90 -13.47 17.33
C THR A 325 7.39 -12.43 16.31
N THR A 326 6.59 -11.40 16.08
CA THR A 326 6.85 -10.45 15.00
C THR A 326 6.29 -9.07 15.31
N TYR A 327 6.72 -8.06 14.57
CA TYR A 327 6.16 -6.72 14.63
C TYR A 327 5.10 -6.53 13.55
N ARG A 328 3.84 -6.32 13.96
CA ARG A 328 2.73 -6.08 13.04
C ARG A 328 2.73 -4.65 12.55
N GLN A 329 2.80 -4.47 11.24
CA GLN A 329 2.64 -3.17 10.61
C GLN A 329 1.14 -2.76 10.55
N PRO A 330 0.81 -1.47 10.71
CA PRO A 330 -0.58 -0.97 10.68
C PRO A 330 -1.07 -0.77 9.23
N LEU A 331 -1.30 -1.86 8.49
CA LEU A 331 -1.50 -1.88 7.04
C LEU A 331 -2.69 -1.03 6.57
N GLU A 332 -3.82 -1.04 7.31
CA GLU A 332 -4.98 -0.19 7.03
C GLU A 332 -4.64 1.31 7.19
N ALA A 333 -3.94 1.67 8.26
CA ALA A 333 -3.53 3.05 8.50
C ALA A 333 -2.51 3.53 7.44
N ILE A 334 -1.60 2.65 6.99
CA ILE A 334 -0.66 2.92 5.89
C ILE A 334 -1.44 3.20 4.59
N ALA A 335 -2.41 2.35 4.24
CA ALA A 335 -3.24 2.52 3.06
C ALA A 335 -4.01 3.85 3.08
N LYS A 336 -4.60 4.18 4.25
CA LYS A 336 -5.31 5.44 4.44
C LYS A 336 -4.38 6.64 4.30
N ALA A 337 -3.24 6.64 4.99
CA ALA A 337 -2.28 7.74 4.96
C ALA A 337 -1.71 7.97 3.54
N ALA A 338 -1.41 6.89 2.80
CA ALA A 338 -0.95 6.97 1.42
C ALA A 338 -2.02 7.62 0.52
N THR A 339 -3.27 7.18 0.64
CA THR A 339 -4.39 7.74 -0.13
C THR A 339 -4.60 9.22 0.20
N ASP A 340 -4.62 9.58 1.49
CA ASP A 340 -4.79 10.97 1.94
C ASP A 340 -3.65 11.88 1.44
N LEU A 341 -2.40 11.41 1.44
CA LEU A 341 -1.25 12.13 0.89
C LEU A 341 -1.38 12.33 -0.62
N MET A 342 -1.77 11.31 -1.39
CA MET A 342 -1.96 11.43 -2.83
C MET A 342 -3.03 12.46 -3.16
N LEU A 343 -4.19 12.39 -2.53
CA LEU A 343 -5.28 13.34 -2.74
C LEU A 343 -4.87 14.77 -2.35
N SER A 344 -4.13 14.92 -1.23
CA SER A 344 -3.60 16.21 -0.78
C SER A 344 -2.58 16.77 -1.77
N ARG A 345 -1.70 15.93 -2.33
CA ARG A 345 -0.68 16.31 -3.32
C ARG A 345 -1.31 16.78 -4.62
N ILE A 346 -2.34 16.10 -5.10
CA ILE A 346 -3.09 16.50 -6.30
C ILE A 346 -3.80 17.84 -6.08
N ALA A 347 -4.43 18.02 -4.91
CA ALA A 347 -5.14 19.28 -4.60
C ALA A 347 -4.18 20.45 -4.41
N ASN A 348 -2.97 20.22 -3.88
CA ASN A 348 -2.01 21.25 -3.50
C ASN A 348 -0.57 20.83 -3.91
N PRO A 349 -0.22 20.89 -5.21
CA PRO A 349 1.05 20.37 -5.72
C PRO A 349 2.31 21.03 -5.13
N GLN A 350 2.20 22.28 -4.69
CA GLN A 350 3.33 23.08 -4.20
C GLN A 350 3.62 22.91 -2.70
N THR A 351 2.85 22.09 -1.98
CA THR A 351 3.14 21.86 -0.55
C THR A 351 4.45 21.09 -0.38
N PRO A 352 5.23 21.36 0.68
CA PRO A 352 6.42 20.58 1.00
C PRO A 352 6.09 19.08 1.10
N SER A 353 7.05 18.22 0.70
CA SER A 353 6.91 16.78 0.85
C SER A 353 6.84 16.37 2.32
N LYS A 354 6.04 15.35 2.61
CA LYS A 354 5.80 14.83 3.95
C LYS A 354 6.31 13.40 4.07
N THR A 355 6.83 13.06 5.25
CA THR A 355 7.03 11.67 5.67
C THR A 355 6.06 11.37 6.80
N VAL A 356 5.29 10.31 6.64
CA VAL A 356 4.37 9.81 7.66
C VAL A 356 4.85 8.44 8.11
N PHE A 357 5.31 8.35 9.35
CA PHE A 357 5.62 7.08 9.99
C PHE A 357 4.49 6.71 10.94
N LEU A 358 4.05 5.47 10.83
CA LEU A 358 2.95 4.92 11.61
C LEU A 358 3.48 3.85 12.55
N ASP A 359 2.95 3.83 13.76
CA ASP A 359 3.30 2.82 14.75
C ASP A 359 2.47 1.55 14.55
N GLY A 360 3.15 0.42 14.62
CA GLY A 360 2.55 -0.90 14.72
C GLY A 360 2.68 -1.46 16.13
N GLU A 361 2.57 -2.77 16.27
CA GLU A 361 2.61 -3.45 17.56
C GLU A 361 3.45 -4.73 17.54
N LEU A 362 4.07 -5.05 18.68
CA LEU A 362 4.71 -6.34 18.89
C LEU A 362 3.63 -7.42 19.12
N VAL A 363 3.67 -8.45 18.30
CA VAL A 363 2.82 -9.64 18.43
C VAL A 363 3.64 -10.79 18.98
N THR A 364 3.55 -11.00 20.26
CA THR A 364 4.26 -12.08 20.94
C THR A 364 3.64 -13.43 20.62
N ARG A 365 4.49 -14.39 20.24
CA ARG A 365 4.16 -15.80 20.02
C ARG A 365 5.27 -16.68 20.59
N ARG A 366 5.32 -17.95 20.20
CA ARG A 366 6.17 -18.95 20.84
C ARG A 366 7.65 -18.89 20.46
N SER A 367 8.03 -18.31 19.32
CA SER A 367 9.40 -18.37 18.79
C SER A 367 10.44 -17.57 19.59
N CYS A 368 9.99 -16.66 20.46
CA CYS A 368 10.87 -15.88 21.35
C CYS A 368 11.08 -16.52 22.74
N GLY A 369 10.38 -17.62 23.03
CA GLY A 369 10.41 -18.26 24.35
C GLY A 369 9.38 -17.68 25.34
N CYS A 370 8.48 -16.82 24.88
CA CYS A 370 7.35 -16.38 25.69
C CYS A 370 6.28 -17.50 25.75
N PRO A 371 5.54 -17.60 26.88
CA PRO A 371 4.49 -18.59 27.04
C PRO A 371 3.34 -18.44 26.02
#